data_bab94f3325356ef480b9bd9b086b2da8
#
_entry.id   bab94f3325356ef480b9bd9b086b2da8
#
_cell.length_a   1.000
_cell.length_b   1.000
_cell.length_c   1.000
_cell.angle_alpha   90.00
_cell.angle_beta   90.00
_cell.angle_gamma   90.00
#
_symmetry.space_group_name_H-M   'P 1'
#
loop_
_entity.id
_entity.type
_entity.pdbx_description
1 polymer ?
#
loop_
_entity_poly.entity_id
_entity_poly.type
_entity_poly.pdbx_seq_one_letter_code
_entity_poly.pdbx_strand_id
1 'polypeptide(L)'
;MFFWNICGSDFAILQTVYVIVMDIRRVIVPIIAVAGLLCCSKLASAQYDGFSVQTDWYDVFVPIAKYIRMGDAEKLSAWFDDNLEISIISNTSDSSKNQAKQILKSFFESYSPREFNISHTAGRANMKYALGRLNAGGENFEVTIFVSFKKELYRIQQLKIQREK
;
A
#
# COMPACT_ATOMS: atom_id res chain seq x y z
N MET A 1 -48.13 6.41 -78.15
CA MET A 1 -48.89 5.52 -77.27
C MET A 1 -47.98 4.55 -76.58
N PHE A 2 -47.13 5.00 -75.69
CA PHE A 2 -46.25 4.22 -74.78
C PHE A 2 -45.61 5.13 -73.70
N PHE A 3 -46.40 5.56 -72.74
CA PHE A 3 -45.85 6.32 -71.58
C PHE A 3 -46.82 6.10 -70.38
N TRP A 4 -46.96 4.89 -69.92
CA TRP A 4 -47.73 4.70 -68.68
C TRP A 4 -47.48 3.32 -68.06
N ASN A 5 -46.30 2.93 -67.76
CA ASN A 5 -46.07 1.71 -67.02
C ASN A 5 -44.81 1.60 -66.20
N ILE A 6 -44.23 2.73 -65.81
CA ILE A 6 -42.99 2.70 -64.99
C ILE A 6 -43.18 3.31 -63.59
N CYS A 7 -44.45 3.72 -63.22
CA CYS A 7 -44.67 4.45 -61.97
C CYS A 7 -45.22 3.59 -60.80
N GLY A 8 -45.41 2.30 -61.03
CA GLY A 8 -46.09 1.43 -60.02
C GLY A 8 -45.15 0.56 -59.18
N SER A 9 -44.03 0.22 -59.73
CA SER A 9 -43.11 -0.72 -59.05
C SER A 9 -42.15 -0.05 -58.07
N ASP A 10 -41.72 1.19 -58.33
CA ASP A 10 -40.77 1.89 -57.48
C ASP A 10 -41.39 2.41 -56.20
N PHE A 11 -42.68 2.75 -56.21
CA PHE A 11 -43.42 3.22 -55.02
C PHE A 11 -43.61 2.09 -53.98
N ALA A 12 -43.90 0.88 -54.46
CA ALA A 12 -44.07 -0.29 -53.58
C ALA A 12 -42.71 -0.70 -52.91
N ILE A 13 -41.63 -0.59 -53.67
CA ILE A 13 -40.29 -0.90 -53.15
C ILE A 13 -39.86 0.14 -52.11
N LEU A 14 -40.11 1.43 -52.35
CA LEU A 14 -39.83 2.51 -51.40
C LEU A 14 -40.65 2.37 -50.10
N GLN A 15 -41.92 1.99 -50.19
CA GLN A 15 -42.78 1.73 -49.03
C GLN A 15 -42.24 0.54 -48.23
N THR A 16 -41.85 -0.53 -48.87
CA THR A 16 -41.30 -1.73 -48.20
C THR A 16 -39.96 -1.46 -47.52
N VAL A 17 -39.07 -0.73 -48.18
CA VAL A 17 -37.77 -0.35 -47.59
C VAL A 17 -37.98 0.59 -46.41
N TYR A 18 -38.93 1.54 -46.47
CA TYR A 18 -39.22 2.45 -45.38
C TYR A 18 -39.75 1.73 -44.13
N VAL A 19 -40.64 0.76 -44.31
CA VAL A 19 -41.17 -0.06 -43.19
C VAL A 19 -40.07 -0.91 -42.57
N ILE A 20 -39.21 -1.55 -43.36
CA ILE A 20 -38.10 -2.37 -42.85
C ILE A 20 -37.08 -1.49 -42.06
N VAL A 21 -36.77 -0.28 -42.55
CA VAL A 21 -35.85 0.63 -41.88
C VAL A 21 -36.43 1.17 -40.56
N MET A 22 -37.76 1.39 -40.50
CA MET A 22 -38.45 1.81 -39.26
C MET A 22 -38.47 0.71 -38.20
N ASP A 23 -38.67 -0.55 -38.61
CA ASP A 23 -38.66 -1.69 -37.67
C ASP A 23 -37.24 -1.97 -37.12
N ILE A 24 -36.23 -1.84 -37.95
CA ILE A 24 -34.83 -1.98 -37.52
C ILE A 24 -34.46 -0.89 -36.51
N ARG A 25 -34.87 0.34 -36.70
CA ARG A 25 -34.68 1.43 -35.73
C ARG A 25 -35.37 1.15 -34.39
N ARG A 26 -36.57 0.60 -34.39
CA ARG A 26 -37.30 0.27 -33.16
C ARG A 26 -36.65 -0.82 -32.33
N VAL A 27 -35.91 -1.73 -32.98
CA VAL A 27 -35.25 -2.85 -32.30
C VAL A 27 -33.81 -2.49 -31.89
N ILE A 28 -33.07 -1.77 -32.73
CA ILE A 28 -31.65 -1.47 -32.46
C ILE A 28 -31.47 -0.38 -31.38
N VAL A 29 -32.34 0.65 -31.37
CA VAL A 29 -32.26 1.74 -30.39
C VAL A 29 -32.40 1.25 -28.95
N PRO A 30 -33.36 0.40 -28.58
CA PRO A 30 -33.45 -0.12 -27.22
C PRO A 30 -32.31 -1.09 -26.87
N ILE A 31 -31.77 -1.84 -27.84
CA ILE A 31 -30.63 -2.75 -27.59
C ILE A 31 -29.37 -1.97 -27.28
N ILE A 32 -29.11 -0.86 -27.97
CA ILE A 32 -27.96 0.01 -27.69
C ILE A 32 -28.15 0.72 -26.35
N ALA A 33 -29.38 1.12 -25.99
CA ALA A 33 -29.66 1.73 -24.71
C ALA A 33 -29.45 0.76 -23.53
N VAL A 34 -29.86 -0.49 -23.69
CA VAL A 34 -29.66 -1.54 -22.68
C VAL A 34 -28.19 -1.95 -22.56
N ALA A 35 -27.47 -2.04 -23.70
CA ALA A 35 -26.04 -2.32 -23.70
C ALA A 35 -25.23 -1.17 -23.06
N GLY A 36 -25.65 0.08 -23.26
CA GLY A 36 -25.06 1.25 -22.61
C GLY A 36 -25.28 1.27 -21.09
N LEU A 37 -26.47 0.86 -20.61
CA LEU A 37 -26.74 0.76 -19.17
C LEU A 37 -25.97 -0.38 -18.49
N LEU A 38 -25.76 -1.50 -19.19
CA LEU A 38 -24.96 -2.61 -18.67
C LEU A 38 -23.44 -2.31 -18.64
N CYS A 39 -22.96 -1.40 -19.49
CA CYS A 39 -21.57 -0.99 -19.49
C CYS A 39 -21.26 0.04 -18.38
N CYS A 40 -22.22 0.88 -17.98
CA CYS A 40 -22.08 1.83 -16.90
C CYS A 40 -22.06 1.19 -15.50
N SER A 41 -22.58 -0.01 -15.32
CA SER A 41 -22.58 -0.70 -14.03
C SER A 41 -21.19 -1.30 -13.66
N LYS A 42 -20.23 -1.31 -14.58
CA LYS A 42 -18.84 -1.75 -14.30
C LYS A 42 -17.86 -0.60 -14.08
N LEU A 43 -18.29 0.64 -14.20
CA LEU A 43 -17.44 1.82 -13.96
C LEU A 43 -17.56 2.41 -12.55
N ALA A 44 -18.43 1.86 -11.70
CA ALA A 44 -18.61 2.33 -10.32
C ALA A 44 -17.91 1.48 -9.27
N SER A 45 -17.06 0.52 -9.68
CA SER A 45 -16.16 -0.22 -8.81
C SER A 45 -14.70 0.02 -9.23
N ALA A 46 -14.37 1.26 -9.54
CA ALA A 46 -13.04 1.73 -9.19
C ALA A 46 -13.04 1.86 -7.65
N GLN A 47 -13.11 0.72 -6.96
CA GLN A 47 -12.47 0.62 -5.68
C GLN A 47 -11.08 1.18 -5.93
N TYR A 48 -10.81 2.26 -5.27
CA TYR A 48 -9.49 2.68 -4.92
C TYR A 48 -8.94 1.47 -4.14
N ASP A 49 -8.48 0.47 -4.87
CA ASP A 49 -7.53 -0.48 -4.35
C ASP A 49 -6.36 0.43 -3.98
N GLY A 50 -6.42 0.90 -2.76
CA GLY A 50 -5.29 1.54 -2.13
C GLY A 50 -4.16 0.60 -2.47
N PHE A 51 -3.24 1.10 -3.26
CA PHE A 51 -2.03 0.47 -3.70
C PHE A 51 -1.43 -0.28 -2.51
N SER A 52 -1.92 -1.50 -2.30
CA SER A 52 -1.38 -2.45 -1.35
C SER A 52 -0.12 -3.03 -1.97
N VAL A 53 0.93 -2.20 -2.04
CA VAL A 53 2.30 -2.68 -2.11
C VAL A 53 2.59 -3.32 -0.76
N GLN A 54 2.10 -4.51 -0.55
CA GLN A 54 2.06 -5.13 0.77
C GLN A 54 3.03 -6.29 0.93
N THR A 55 3.89 -6.58 -0.05
CA THR A 55 4.68 -7.81 0.00
C THR A 55 6.15 -7.65 0.36
N ASP A 56 6.79 -6.52 0.04
CA ASP A 56 8.23 -6.37 0.32
C ASP A 56 8.57 -5.65 1.65
N TRP A 57 7.58 -5.07 2.32
CA TRP A 57 7.78 -4.21 3.49
C TRP A 57 7.87 -5.00 4.78
N TYR A 58 7.14 -6.09 4.83
CA TYR A 58 7.02 -6.93 6.01
C TYR A 58 8.33 -7.65 6.31
N ASP A 59 9.06 -8.06 5.27
CA ASP A 59 10.23 -8.92 5.44
C ASP A 59 11.38 -8.26 6.21
N VAL A 60 11.67 -6.97 5.97
CA VAL A 60 12.76 -6.29 6.67
C VAL A 60 12.45 -6.04 8.14
N PHE A 61 11.19 -5.77 8.48
CA PHE A 61 10.81 -5.46 9.86
C PHE A 61 10.55 -6.70 10.71
N VAL A 62 10.29 -7.86 10.12
CA VAL A 62 10.06 -9.11 10.84
C VAL A 62 11.24 -9.50 11.72
N PRO A 63 12.49 -9.62 11.21
CA PRO A 63 13.63 -9.93 12.04
C PRO A 63 13.96 -8.81 13.04
N ILE A 64 13.80 -7.54 12.66
CA ILE A 64 14.01 -6.39 13.54
C ILE A 64 13.05 -6.45 14.74
N ALA A 65 11.76 -6.64 14.47
CA ALA A 65 10.74 -6.76 15.51
C ALA A 65 11.00 -7.95 16.46
N LYS A 66 11.46 -9.07 15.90
CA LYS A 66 11.84 -10.24 16.69
C LYS A 66 12.93 -9.90 17.68
N TYR A 67 13.99 -9.22 17.25
CA TYR A 67 15.13 -8.90 18.13
C TYR A 67 14.77 -7.82 19.17
N ILE A 68 13.91 -6.85 18.83
CA ILE A 68 13.40 -5.88 19.81
C ILE A 68 12.59 -6.63 20.89
N ARG A 69 11.66 -7.51 20.49
CA ARG A 69 10.85 -8.30 21.43
C ARG A 69 11.69 -9.18 22.33
N MET A 70 12.81 -9.71 21.83
CA MET A 70 13.73 -10.55 22.60
C MET A 70 14.68 -9.74 23.48
N GLY A 71 14.76 -8.42 23.31
CA GLY A 71 15.76 -7.59 23.97
C GLY A 71 17.19 -7.88 23.51
N ASP A 72 17.36 -8.45 22.32
CA ASP A 72 18.66 -8.88 21.79
C ASP A 72 19.33 -7.72 21.03
N ALA A 73 19.96 -6.80 21.78
CA ALA A 73 20.66 -5.67 21.20
C ALA A 73 21.84 -6.08 20.32
N GLU A 74 22.46 -7.24 20.57
CA GLU A 74 23.57 -7.76 19.77
C GLU A 74 23.10 -8.11 18.35
N LYS A 75 22.05 -8.94 18.24
CA LYS A 75 21.50 -9.31 16.93
C LYS A 75 20.82 -8.14 16.23
N LEU A 76 20.16 -7.24 16.99
CA LEU A 76 19.54 -6.05 16.41
C LEU A 76 20.60 -5.11 15.82
N SER A 77 21.77 -5.01 16.47
CA SER A 77 22.88 -4.16 15.98
C SER A 77 23.42 -4.60 14.61
N ALA A 78 23.22 -5.85 14.21
CA ALA A 78 23.57 -6.31 12.86
C ALA A 78 22.81 -5.55 11.75
N TRP A 79 21.66 -4.98 12.08
CA TRP A 79 20.83 -4.17 11.19
C TRP A 79 21.16 -2.68 11.21
N PHE A 80 22.02 -2.22 12.14
CA PHE A 80 22.38 -0.81 12.25
C PHE A 80 23.29 -0.38 11.09
N ASP A 81 23.10 0.87 10.66
CA ASP A 81 24.12 1.54 9.83
C ASP A 81 25.35 1.87 10.65
N ASP A 82 26.45 2.20 10.00
CA ASP A 82 27.71 2.56 10.66
C ASP A 82 27.53 3.77 11.59
N ASN A 83 26.70 4.73 11.16
CA ASN A 83 26.23 5.86 11.96
C ASN A 83 24.70 5.90 11.90
N LEU A 84 24.05 5.91 13.04
CA LEU A 84 22.59 6.01 13.15
C LEU A 84 22.20 6.98 14.27
N GLU A 85 21.03 7.56 14.10
CA GLU A 85 20.41 8.34 15.16
C GLU A 85 19.66 7.38 16.11
N ILE A 86 20.05 7.37 17.38
CA ILE A 86 19.34 6.66 18.42
C ILE A 86 18.72 7.64 19.41
N SER A 87 17.43 7.50 19.66
CA SER A 87 16.69 8.32 20.62
C SER A 87 15.96 7.41 21.60
N ILE A 88 16.36 7.44 22.87
CA ILE A 88 15.73 6.64 23.91
C ILE A 88 15.20 7.56 25.01
N ILE A 89 13.86 7.51 25.20
CA ILE A 89 13.08 8.33 26.12
C ILE A 89 13.27 9.82 25.80
N SER A 90 14.25 10.48 26.38
CA SER A 90 14.51 11.93 26.21
C SER A 90 15.89 12.22 25.65
N ASN A 91 16.72 11.21 25.47
CA ASN A 91 18.09 11.35 25.00
C ASN A 91 18.21 10.96 23.54
N THR A 92 18.63 11.90 22.71
CA THR A 92 18.89 11.67 21.27
C THR A 92 20.36 11.87 21.02
N SER A 93 20.98 10.96 20.27
CA SER A 93 22.38 11.06 19.86
C SER A 93 22.63 10.40 18.52
N ASP A 94 23.51 11.03 17.73
CA ASP A 94 24.14 10.36 16.61
C ASP A 94 25.23 9.45 17.15
N SER A 95 25.09 8.18 16.86
CA SER A 95 25.94 7.16 17.47
C SER A 95 26.50 6.22 16.42
N SER A 96 27.75 5.79 16.64
CA SER A 96 28.28 4.66 15.91
C SER A 96 27.48 3.39 16.25
N LYS A 97 27.48 2.43 15.34
CA LYS A 97 26.84 1.12 15.53
C LYS A 97 27.11 0.50 16.91
N ASN A 98 28.36 0.55 17.38
CA ASN A 98 28.76 -0.02 18.67
C ASN A 98 28.22 0.79 19.86
N GLN A 99 28.20 2.11 19.77
CA GLN A 99 27.65 2.98 20.82
C GLN A 99 26.12 2.76 20.92
N ALA A 100 25.41 2.79 19.78
CA ALA A 100 23.99 2.54 19.74
C ALA A 100 23.61 1.16 20.30
N LYS A 101 24.41 0.13 20.02
CA LYS A 101 24.24 -1.19 20.61
C LYS A 101 24.31 -1.15 22.15
N GLN A 102 25.31 -0.45 22.72
CA GLN A 102 25.46 -0.33 24.18
C GLN A 102 24.29 0.45 24.81
N ILE A 103 23.88 1.55 24.19
CA ILE A 103 22.73 2.35 24.64
C ILE A 103 21.46 1.47 24.68
N LEU A 104 21.23 0.72 23.61
CA LEU A 104 20.06 -0.15 23.52
C LEU A 104 20.13 -1.33 24.49
N LYS A 105 21.33 -1.89 24.71
CA LYS A 105 21.53 -2.95 25.70
C LYS A 105 21.18 -2.45 27.10
N SER A 106 21.69 -1.29 27.50
CA SER A 106 21.35 -0.68 28.79
C SER A 106 19.85 -0.40 28.95
N PHE A 107 19.19 0.02 27.85
CA PHE A 107 17.73 0.19 27.85
C PHE A 107 17.01 -1.14 28.12
N PHE A 108 17.36 -2.22 27.43
CA PHE A 108 16.73 -3.54 27.61
C PHE A 108 17.04 -4.17 28.97
N GLU A 109 18.18 -3.87 29.56
CA GLU A 109 18.50 -4.27 30.93
C GLU A 109 17.62 -3.56 31.96
N SER A 110 17.33 -2.27 31.73
CA SER A 110 16.45 -1.46 32.60
C SER A 110 14.98 -1.74 32.38
N TYR A 111 14.59 -1.99 31.13
CA TYR A 111 13.24 -2.25 30.67
C TYR A 111 13.20 -3.54 29.88
N SER A 112 13.04 -4.68 30.57
CA SER A 112 12.98 -5.98 29.92
C SER A 112 11.78 -6.08 28.97
N PRO A 113 12.01 -6.26 27.65
CA PRO A 113 10.94 -6.40 26.66
C PRO A 113 10.06 -7.63 26.97
N ARG A 114 8.75 -7.45 26.83
CA ARG A 114 7.76 -8.52 26.96
C ARG A 114 7.03 -8.75 25.66
N GLU A 115 6.66 -7.68 24.99
CA GLU A 115 5.88 -7.71 23.77
C GLU A 115 6.27 -6.54 22.87
N PHE A 116 6.38 -6.79 21.58
CA PHE A 116 6.56 -5.75 20.56
C PHE A 116 5.69 -6.04 19.34
N ASN A 117 4.83 -5.09 19.01
CA ASN A 117 3.93 -5.18 17.86
C ASN A 117 4.09 -3.98 16.95
N ILE A 118 4.29 -4.23 15.67
CA ILE A 118 4.27 -3.18 14.64
C ILE A 118 2.82 -2.84 14.33
N SER A 119 2.48 -1.56 14.45
CA SER A 119 1.13 -1.04 14.19
C SER A 119 0.99 -0.44 12.79
N HIS A 120 2.08 0.08 12.24
CA HIS A 120 2.08 0.74 10.94
C HIS A 120 3.43 0.63 10.26
N THR A 121 3.40 0.45 8.94
CA THR A 121 4.60 0.49 8.08
C THR A 121 4.31 1.34 6.84
N ALA A 122 5.28 2.12 6.41
CA ALA A 122 5.20 2.88 5.17
C ALA A 122 6.60 3.16 4.59
N GLY A 123 6.64 3.74 3.39
CA GLY A 123 7.88 4.17 2.74
C GLY A 123 7.93 3.84 1.26
N ARG A 124 9.12 3.74 0.70
CA ARG A 124 9.42 3.45 -0.71
C ARG A 124 10.54 2.42 -0.79
N ALA A 125 10.89 1.94 -1.98
CA ALA A 125 11.91 0.90 -2.18
C ALA A 125 13.25 1.17 -1.49
N ASN A 126 13.67 2.43 -1.41
CA ASN A 126 14.97 2.83 -0.84
C ASN A 126 14.90 3.31 0.62
N MET A 127 13.71 3.57 1.16
CA MET A 127 13.52 4.06 2.52
C MET A 127 12.16 3.59 3.04
N LYS A 128 12.15 2.94 4.18
CA LYS A 128 10.95 2.42 4.84
C LYS A 128 10.96 2.80 6.30
N TYR A 129 9.78 2.93 6.91
CA TYR A 129 9.66 3.11 8.35
C TYR A 129 8.57 2.23 8.94
N ALA A 130 8.73 1.90 10.20
CA ALA A 130 7.73 1.21 10.99
C ALA A 130 7.47 1.97 12.29
N LEU A 131 6.21 1.99 12.68
CA LEU A 131 5.76 2.39 14.01
C LEU A 131 5.31 1.15 14.75
N GLY A 132 5.70 1.02 16.00
CA GLY A 132 5.31 -0.12 16.84
C GLY A 132 5.15 0.29 18.29
N ARG A 133 4.53 -0.60 19.05
CA ARG A 133 4.36 -0.48 20.49
C ARG A 133 5.16 -1.57 21.17
N LEU A 134 6.01 -1.16 22.11
CA LEU A 134 6.83 -2.03 22.93
C LEU A 134 6.33 -1.99 24.38
N ASN A 135 5.95 -3.13 24.93
CA ASN A 135 5.76 -3.28 26.35
C ASN A 135 7.05 -3.81 26.97
N ALA A 136 7.65 -3.04 27.87
CA ALA A 136 8.93 -3.37 28.50
C ALA A 136 8.97 -2.85 29.94
N GLY A 137 9.41 -3.67 30.88
CA GLY A 137 9.50 -3.29 32.29
C GLY A 137 8.16 -2.91 32.95
N GLY A 138 7.03 -3.25 32.32
CA GLY A 138 5.69 -2.85 32.77
C GLY A 138 5.22 -1.49 32.25
N GLU A 139 6.01 -0.82 31.42
CA GLU A 139 5.67 0.44 30.74
C GLU A 139 5.44 0.20 29.24
N ASN A 140 4.72 1.12 28.60
CA ASN A 140 4.51 1.11 27.15
C ASN A 140 5.35 2.19 26.47
N PHE A 141 5.97 1.80 25.39
CA PHE A 141 6.80 2.67 24.58
C PHE A 141 6.35 2.66 23.13
N GLU A 142 6.35 3.82 22.51
CA GLU A 142 6.22 3.96 21.06
C GLU A 142 7.62 3.84 20.44
N VAL A 143 7.74 2.97 19.44
CA VAL A 143 9.00 2.71 18.74
C VAL A 143 8.85 3.10 17.29
N THR A 144 9.72 3.98 16.82
CA THR A 144 9.85 4.37 15.42
C THR A 144 11.17 3.86 14.86
N ILE A 145 11.10 3.17 13.74
CA ILE A 145 12.25 2.56 13.08
C ILE A 145 12.31 3.07 11.64
N PHE A 146 13.40 3.73 11.26
CA PHE A 146 13.69 4.07 9.87
C PHE A 146 14.79 3.20 9.33
N VAL A 147 14.54 2.59 8.17
CA VAL A 147 15.52 1.80 7.44
C VAL A 147 15.74 2.39 6.05
N SER A 148 16.98 2.36 5.57
CA SER A 148 17.32 2.70 4.20
C SER A 148 18.04 1.56 3.51
N PHE A 149 17.84 1.46 2.20
CA PHE A 149 18.53 0.49 1.37
C PHE A 149 19.90 1.06 0.94
N LYS A 150 20.96 0.49 1.45
CA LYS A 150 22.36 0.86 1.16
C LYS A 150 23.20 -0.38 0.92
N LYS A 151 24.05 -0.36 -0.10
CA LYS A 151 24.97 -1.48 -0.41
C LYS A 151 24.24 -2.83 -0.43
N GLU A 152 23.11 -2.88 -1.14
CA GLU A 152 22.26 -4.06 -1.32
C GLU A 152 21.59 -4.62 -0.04
N LEU A 153 21.63 -3.88 1.06
CA LEU A 153 21.01 -4.27 2.32
C LEU A 153 20.23 -3.13 2.95
N TYR A 154 19.16 -3.47 3.66
CA TYR A 154 18.46 -2.51 4.51
C TYR A 154 19.24 -2.31 5.82
N ARG A 155 19.45 -1.03 6.19
CA ARG A 155 20.13 -0.62 7.42
C ARG A 155 19.27 0.35 8.20
N ILE A 156 19.23 0.20 9.51
CA ILE A 156 18.52 1.11 10.42
C ILE A 156 19.34 2.41 10.50
N GLN A 157 18.70 3.51 10.08
CA GLN A 157 19.26 4.87 10.12
C GLN A 157 18.83 5.62 11.38
N GLN A 158 17.63 5.29 11.87
CA GLN A 158 17.08 5.92 13.06
C GLN A 158 16.27 4.88 13.85
N LEU A 159 16.50 4.86 15.15
CA LEU A 159 15.72 4.10 16.12
C LEU A 159 15.30 5.03 17.26
N LYS A 160 14.00 5.24 17.41
CA LYS A 160 13.44 6.11 18.42
C LYS A 160 12.51 5.31 19.32
N ILE A 161 12.72 5.38 20.63
CA ILE A 161 11.91 4.73 21.66
C ILE A 161 11.45 5.82 22.63
N GLN A 162 10.15 6.06 22.72
CA GLN A 162 9.56 7.09 23.59
C GLN A 162 8.50 6.46 24.47
N ARG A 163 8.33 7.00 25.70
CA ARG A 163 7.21 6.58 26.54
C ARG A 163 5.88 6.99 25.89
N GLU A 164 4.93 6.07 25.90
CA GLU A 164 3.57 6.38 25.52
C GLU A 164 2.98 7.34 26.57
N LYS A 165 2.30 8.42 26.09
CA LYS A 165 1.66 9.42 26.96
C LYS A 165 0.29 8.97 27.40
#